data_2aae5cf24ab971090baa86ae6f8854db
#
_entry.id   2aae5cf24ab971090baa86ae6f8854db
#
_cell.length_a   1.000
_cell.length_b   1.000
_cell.length_c   1.000
_cell.angle_alpha   90.00
_cell.angle_beta   90.00
_cell.angle_gamma   90.00
#
_symmetry.space_group_name_H-M   'P 1'
#
loop_
_entity.id
_entity.type
_entity.pdbx_description
1 polymer ?
#
loop_
_entity_poly.entity_id
_entity_poly.type
_entity_poly.pdbx_seq_one_letter_code
_entity_poly.pdbx_strand_id
1 'polypeptide(L)'
;LHLSIRRQRQMCIRDRASNGELLRNGIDIRVSDTVTVIRAGDVIPRILDVDIKLRNQNAKKFIFPIECPVCNSPAVREISSVNGKEGSIRRCTGGLLCQSQILSKLELFVSRNAFDIDGFGKKTMNIFFQEGFVKKPDDIFTLELRQKNNDINILSLEGWGELSLSNLFLSINEKRSISLERFIYSLGIRYVGENNAKIIASHYIDTNSFMKDMNRLGKADSVIFDDISDIDGIGAVVVESLKEFFEQESNLIIVTNLFQMLDIFKAQDIIGKESIIFGLRIVFTGTLKNMSRAEAKSKAESLGAKVLSTITSKVDILVSGDDSGSKKKKAIDLGIRVVNEDDWYNLISEKN
;
A
#
# COMPACT_ATOMS: atom_id res chain seq x y z
N LEU A 1 -13.66 22.67 9.63
CA LEU A 1 -14.47 22.07 10.72
C LEU A 1 -14.81 20.60 10.49
N HIS A 2 -15.16 20.20 9.24
CA HIS A 2 -15.56 18.80 8.96
C HIS A 2 -14.43 17.77 9.12
N LEU A 3 -13.17 18.11 8.82
CA LEU A 3 -12.03 17.20 8.94
C LEU A 3 -11.62 16.93 10.40
N SER A 4 -11.75 17.91 11.27
CA SER A 4 -11.46 17.75 12.71
C SER A 4 -12.49 16.86 13.40
N ILE A 5 -13.77 16.99 13.05
CA ILE A 5 -14.86 16.15 13.57
C ILE A 5 -14.70 14.69 13.12
N ARG A 6 -14.24 14.43 11.91
CA ARG A 6 -14.00 13.07 11.39
C ARG A 6 -12.88 12.35 12.12
N ARG A 7 -11.79 13.05 12.44
CA ARG A 7 -10.69 12.52 13.25
C ARG A 7 -11.09 12.27 14.71
N GLN A 8 -11.89 13.16 15.31
CA GLN A 8 -12.42 12.99 16.65
C GLN A 8 -13.37 11.78 16.77
N ARG A 9 -14.22 11.52 15.77
CA ARG A 9 -15.14 10.37 15.77
C ARG A 9 -14.44 9.02 15.76
N GLN A 10 -13.31 8.86 15.10
CA GLN A 10 -12.65 7.56 14.97
C GLN A 10 -11.90 7.12 16.23
N MET A 11 -11.49 8.03 17.11
CA MET A 11 -10.57 7.72 18.20
C MET A 11 -11.08 7.99 19.60
N CYS A 12 -11.94 8.98 19.78
CA CYS A 12 -12.43 9.36 21.10
C CYS A 12 -13.45 8.39 21.71
N ILE A 13 -14.15 7.59 20.90
CA ILE A 13 -15.31 6.80 21.34
C ILE A 13 -14.98 5.29 21.48
N ARG A 14 -13.72 4.88 21.40
CA ARG A 14 -13.36 3.48 21.59
C ARG A 14 -13.68 3.01 23.01
N ASP A 15 -14.37 1.89 23.12
CA ASP A 15 -14.67 1.20 24.37
C ASP A 15 -13.61 0.16 24.73
N ARG A 16 -12.77 -0.25 23.76
CA ARG A 16 -11.71 -1.25 23.91
C ARG A 16 -10.38 -0.78 23.35
N ALA A 17 -9.30 -1.23 23.93
CA ALA A 17 -7.95 -1.11 23.38
C ALA A 17 -7.74 -2.06 22.19
N SER A 18 -6.61 -1.92 21.49
CA SER A 18 -6.25 -2.81 20.37
C SER A 18 -6.10 -4.28 20.76
N ASN A 19 -5.74 -4.55 22.03
CA ASN A 19 -5.64 -5.88 22.61
C ASN A 19 -6.99 -6.45 23.11
N GLY A 20 -8.12 -5.75 22.87
CA GLY A 20 -9.47 -6.15 23.27
C GLY A 20 -9.86 -5.82 24.71
N GLU A 21 -8.98 -5.25 25.54
CA GLU A 21 -9.29 -4.85 26.91
C GLU A 21 -10.26 -3.66 26.96
N LEU A 22 -11.15 -3.65 27.94
CA LEU A 22 -12.05 -2.53 28.16
C LEU A 22 -11.28 -1.30 28.61
N LEU A 23 -11.53 -0.20 27.94
CA LEU A 23 -11.00 1.11 28.34
C LEU A 23 -11.86 1.69 29.49
N ARG A 24 -11.25 2.58 30.29
CA ARG A 24 -11.94 3.30 31.36
C ARG A 24 -12.68 2.38 32.34
N ASN A 25 -12.08 1.21 32.65
CA ASN A 25 -12.70 0.22 33.56
C ASN A 25 -14.13 -0.17 33.16
N GLY A 26 -14.47 -0.11 31.87
CA GLY A 26 -15.79 -0.42 31.37
C GLY A 26 -16.83 0.72 31.47
N ILE A 27 -16.41 1.91 31.92
CA ILE A 27 -17.29 3.09 31.95
C ILE A 27 -17.64 3.49 30.51
N ASP A 28 -18.95 3.53 30.22
CA ASP A 28 -19.47 3.96 28.92
C ASP A 28 -19.30 5.48 28.70
N ILE A 29 -19.29 5.88 27.44
CA ILE A 29 -19.36 7.30 27.07
C ILE A 29 -20.79 7.62 26.66
N ARG A 30 -21.29 8.76 27.12
CA ARG A 30 -22.63 9.25 26.77
C ARG A 30 -22.54 10.62 26.12
N VAL A 31 -23.59 10.96 25.38
CA VAL A 31 -23.71 12.29 24.78
C VAL A 31 -23.78 13.32 25.89
N SER A 32 -23.00 14.39 25.79
CA SER A 32 -22.85 15.46 26.78
C SER A 32 -22.07 15.09 28.05
N ASP A 33 -21.34 13.98 28.07
CA ASP A 33 -20.39 13.71 29.17
C ASP A 33 -19.27 14.74 29.21
N THR A 34 -18.85 15.10 30.43
CA THR A 34 -17.59 15.78 30.67
C THR A 34 -16.47 14.76 30.67
N VAL A 35 -15.42 14.96 29.84
CA VAL A 35 -14.38 13.98 29.61
C VAL A 35 -12.99 14.58 29.77
N THR A 36 -12.06 13.77 30.26
CA THR A 36 -10.63 14.09 30.26
C THR A 36 -10.02 13.62 28.94
N VAL A 37 -9.39 14.54 28.20
CA VAL A 37 -8.77 14.27 26.90
C VAL A 37 -7.26 14.43 26.99
N ILE A 38 -6.53 13.48 26.47
CA ILE A 38 -5.07 13.56 26.33
C ILE A 38 -4.67 13.51 24.85
N ARG A 39 -3.51 14.08 24.52
CA ARG A 39 -2.89 13.86 23.22
C ARG A 39 -2.17 12.51 23.26
N ALA A 40 -2.58 11.59 22.39
CA ALA A 40 -1.86 10.33 22.18
C ALA A 40 -1.01 10.47 20.91
N GLY A 41 0.30 10.56 21.08
CA GLY A 41 1.20 11.01 20.00
C GLY A 41 0.93 12.48 19.64
N ASP A 42 1.61 13.01 18.62
CA ASP A 42 1.53 14.46 18.33
C ASP A 42 0.21 14.93 17.72
N VAL A 43 -0.74 14.08 17.39
CA VAL A 43 -1.86 14.46 16.50
C VAL A 43 -3.27 14.05 16.94
N ILE A 44 -3.46 13.03 17.79
CA ILE A 44 -4.78 12.43 17.98
C ILE A 44 -5.28 12.53 19.41
N PRO A 45 -6.35 13.32 19.70
CA PRO A 45 -6.94 13.38 21.02
C PRO A 45 -7.60 12.04 21.40
N ARG A 46 -7.33 11.55 22.60
CA ARG A 46 -7.90 10.35 23.18
C ARG A 46 -8.63 10.67 24.46
N ILE A 47 -9.86 10.17 24.63
CA ILE A 47 -10.56 10.23 25.89
C ILE A 47 -9.90 9.27 26.87
N LEU A 48 -9.35 9.83 27.96
CA LEU A 48 -8.73 9.08 29.04
C LEU A 48 -9.81 8.60 30.00
N ASP A 49 -10.67 9.50 30.45
CA ASP A 49 -11.67 9.22 31.47
C ASP A 49 -12.95 10.05 31.28
N VAL A 50 -14.01 9.68 32.02
CA VAL A 50 -15.32 10.33 32.05
C VAL A 50 -15.61 10.76 33.46
N ASP A 51 -15.92 12.04 33.67
CA ASP A 51 -16.37 12.53 34.97
C ASP A 51 -17.86 12.16 35.20
N ILE A 52 -18.07 11.03 35.87
CA ILE A 52 -19.41 10.52 36.15
C ILE A 52 -20.21 11.47 37.07
N LYS A 53 -19.52 12.25 37.92
CA LYS A 53 -20.20 13.18 38.84
C LYS A 53 -20.88 14.34 38.11
N LEU A 54 -20.31 14.72 36.96
CA LEU A 54 -20.86 15.76 36.10
C LEU A 54 -21.79 15.23 35.01
N ARG A 55 -22.02 13.90 34.97
CA ARG A 55 -22.89 13.27 33.95
C ARG A 55 -24.33 13.68 34.17
N ASN A 56 -24.98 14.17 33.10
CA ASN A 56 -26.39 14.45 33.11
C ASN A 56 -27.20 13.13 33.29
N GLN A 57 -28.19 13.14 34.17
CA GLN A 57 -29.07 11.98 34.43
C GLN A 57 -29.77 11.48 33.15
N ASN A 58 -30.06 12.37 32.21
CA ASN A 58 -30.71 12.05 30.93
C ASN A 58 -29.71 11.76 29.79
N ALA A 59 -28.40 11.68 30.08
CA ALA A 59 -27.38 11.43 29.08
C ALA A 59 -27.58 10.05 28.42
N LYS A 60 -27.78 10.06 27.09
CA LYS A 60 -28.02 8.84 26.32
C LYS A 60 -26.71 8.10 26.06
N LYS A 61 -26.72 6.80 26.28
CA LYS A 61 -25.59 5.93 25.96
C LYS A 61 -25.28 6.00 24.47
N PHE A 62 -23.99 6.16 24.12
CA PHE A 62 -23.57 6.04 22.74
C PHE A 62 -23.57 4.57 22.33
N ILE A 63 -24.37 4.24 21.32
CA ILE A 63 -24.43 2.89 20.75
C ILE A 63 -23.64 2.89 19.46
N PHE A 64 -22.63 2.03 19.41
CA PHE A 64 -21.85 1.85 18.17
C PHE A 64 -22.76 1.25 17.09
N PRO A 65 -22.75 1.81 15.87
CA PRO A 65 -23.49 1.23 14.76
C PRO A 65 -23.11 -0.25 14.55
N ILE A 66 -24.11 -1.10 14.45
CA ILE A 66 -23.95 -2.53 14.13
C ILE A 66 -24.18 -2.81 12.64
N GLU A 67 -24.66 -1.81 11.92
CA GLU A 67 -24.89 -1.80 10.48
C GLU A 67 -24.13 -0.65 9.83
N CYS A 68 -23.77 -0.83 8.58
CA CYS A 68 -23.10 0.20 7.79
C CYS A 68 -24.09 1.31 7.40
N PRO A 69 -23.81 2.60 7.65
CA PRO A 69 -24.73 3.70 7.31
C PRO A 69 -24.85 3.93 5.79
N VAL A 70 -24.04 3.27 4.96
CA VAL A 70 -24.04 3.44 3.50
C VAL A 70 -24.77 2.30 2.79
N CYS A 71 -24.54 1.05 3.21
CA CYS A 71 -25.08 -0.12 2.52
C CYS A 71 -25.90 -1.05 3.42
N ASN A 72 -26.13 -0.69 4.67
CA ASN A 72 -26.87 -1.45 5.69
C ASN A 72 -26.32 -2.88 5.96
N SER A 73 -25.19 -3.25 5.37
CA SER A 73 -24.54 -4.52 5.69
C SER A 73 -24.04 -4.51 7.13
N PRO A 74 -23.93 -5.69 7.79
CA PRO A 74 -23.43 -5.79 9.16
C PRO A 74 -22.06 -5.11 9.31
N ALA A 75 -21.88 -4.39 10.41
CA ALA A 75 -20.61 -3.81 10.82
C ALA A 75 -20.08 -4.61 12.00
N VAL A 76 -19.21 -5.57 11.72
CA VAL A 76 -18.69 -6.54 12.71
C VAL A 76 -17.35 -6.10 13.30
N ARG A 77 -17.06 -6.57 14.52
CA ARG A 77 -15.72 -6.51 15.09
C ARG A 77 -14.94 -7.71 14.63
N GLU A 78 -13.69 -7.47 14.26
CA GLU A 78 -12.81 -8.54 13.85
C GLU A 78 -12.31 -9.28 15.07
N ILE A 79 -12.26 -10.58 14.96
CA ILE A 79 -11.64 -11.46 15.95
C ILE A 79 -10.18 -11.65 15.54
N SER A 80 -9.26 -11.35 16.45
CA SER A 80 -7.83 -11.57 16.21
C SER A 80 -7.56 -13.08 16.07
N SER A 81 -6.98 -13.49 14.96
CA SER A 81 -6.54 -14.87 14.74
C SER A 81 -5.44 -15.32 15.72
N VAL A 82 -4.70 -14.36 16.30
CA VAL A 82 -3.58 -14.62 17.23
C VAL A 82 -4.05 -14.93 18.64
N ASN A 83 -5.10 -14.26 19.12
CA ASN A 83 -5.51 -14.35 20.53
C ASN A 83 -7.02 -14.56 20.75
N GLY A 84 -7.80 -14.73 19.66
CA GLY A 84 -9.24 -14.95 19.72
C GLY A 84 -10.07 -13.79 20.28
N LYS A 85 -9.45 -12.61 20.55
CA LYS A 85 -10.15 -11.46 21.14
C LYS A 85 -10.75 -10.56 20.07
N GLU A 86 -11.92 -10.00 20.37
CA GLU A 86 -12.55 -8.98 19.53
C GLU A 86 -11.71 -7.70 19.49
N GLY A 87 -11.46 -7.20 18.28
CA GLY A 87 -10.82 -5.91 18.04
C GLY A 87 -11.68 -4.72 18.45
N SER A 88 -11.06 -3.54 18.50
CA SER A 88 -11.73 -2.29 18.89
C SER A 88 -12.52 -1.63 17.73
N ILE A 89 -12.33 -2.09 16.49
CA ILE A 89 -12.84 -1.43 15.28
C ILE A 89 -13.95 -2.30 14.68
N ARG A 90 -15.10 -1.68 14.39
CA ARG A 90 -16.15 -2.30 13.58
C ARG A 90 -15.92 -2.01 12.11
N ARG A 91 -16.14 -3.01 11.27
CA ARG A 91 -15.98 -2.90 9.82
C ARG A 91 -17.22 -3.41 9.11
N CYS A 92 -17.59 -2.68 8.08
CA CYS A 92 -18.67 -3.09 7.19
C CYS A 92 -18.24 -4.33 6.38
N THR A 93 -19.09 -5.33 6.36
CA THR A 93 -18.90 -6.57 5.60
C THR A 93 -19.42 -6.49 4.16
N GLY A 94 -19.97 -5.33 3.76
CA GLY A 94 -20.66 -5.14 2.48
C GLY A 94 -19.78 -5.27 1.23
N GLY A 95 -18.43 -5.24 1.37
CA GLY A 95 -17.53 -5.47 0.24
C GLY A 95 -17.90 -4.67 -1.01
N LEU A 96 -18.20 -5.37 -2.10
CA LEU A 96 -18.62 -4.80 -3.39
C LEU A 96 -20.07 -4.25 -3.39
N LEU A 97 -20.84 -4.46 -2.32
CA LEU A 97 -22.15 -3.82 -2.16
C LEU A 97 -22.05 -2.42 -1.52
N CYS A 98 -20.91 -2.14 -0.89
CA CYS A 98 -20.70 -0.87 -0.22
C CYS A 98 -20.01 0.15 -1.14
N GLN A 99 -20.76 1.11 -1.64
CA GLN A 99 -20.25 2.17 -2.52
C GLN A 99 -19.04 2.91 -1.93
N SER A 100 -19.03 3.18 -0.63
CA SER A 100 -17.89 3.83 0.03
C SER A 100 -16.63 2.96 0.02
N GLN A 101 -16.75 1.64 0.11
CA GLN A 101 -15.60 0.75 0.02
C GLN A 101 -15.08 0.65 -1.41
N ILE A 102 -15.98 0.53 -2.39
CA ILE A 102 -15.59 0.51 -3.81
C ILE A 102 -14.87 1.80 -4.17
N LEU A 103 -15.47 2.95 -3.84
CA LEU A 103 -14.89 4.26 -4.15
C LEU A 103 -13.51 4.43 -3.50
N SER A 104 -13.36 4.02 -2.24
CA SER A 104 -12.06 4.07 -1.55
C SER A 104 -11.01 3.16 -2.19
N LYS A 105 -11.40 1.98 -2.70
CA LYS A 105 -10.51 1.09 -3.45
C LYS A 105 -10.11 1.68 -4.80
N LEU A 106 -11.04 2.31 -5.52
CA LEU A 106 -10.76 3.00 -6.78
C LEU A 106 -9.83 4.22 -6.56
N GLU A 107 -10.05 4.99 -5.49
CA GLU A 107 -9.16 6.09 -5.11
C GLU A 107 -7.73 5.59 -4.79
N LEU A 108 -7.61 4.44 -4.09
CA LEU A 108 -6.32 3.81 -3.83
C LEU A 108 -5.66 3.36 -5.14
N PHE A 109 -6.43 2.71 -6.01
CA PHE A 109 -5.95 2.15 -7.28
C PHE A 109 -5.28 3.21 -8.16
N VAL A 110 -5.88 4.40 -8.26
CA VAL A 110 -5.32 5.51 -9.07
C VAL A 110 -4.31 6.38 -8.32
N SER A 111 -4.08 6.11 -7.03
CA SER A 111 -3.23 6.94 -6.18
C SER A 111 -1.75 6.89 -6.58
N ARG A 112 -0.97 7.88 -6.10
CA ARG A 112 0.46 8.07 -6.41
C ARG A 112 1.32 6.81 -6.14
N ASN A 113 1.03 6.07 -5.08
CA ASN A 113 1.80 4.89 -4.71
C ASN A 113 1.32 3.61 -5.43
N ALA A 114 0.18 3.67 -6.13
CA ALA A 114 -0.37 2.61 -6.97
C ALA A 114 -0.15 2.94 -8.46
N PHE A 115 -1.19 3.12 -9.25
CA PHE A 115 -1.06 3.42 -10.68
C PHE A 115 -0.59 4.85 -10.98
N ASP A 116 -0.79 5.81 -10.08
CA ASP A 116 -0.39 7.22 -10.23
C ASP A 116 -0.98 7.86 -11.50
N ILE A 117 -2.29 7.71 -11.68
CA ILE A 117 -3.00 8.23 -12.84
C ILE A 117 -3.41 9.68 -12.57
N ASP A 118 -2.82 10.62 -13.29
CA ASP A 118 -3.18 12.01 -13.20
C ASP A 118 -4.60 12.27 -13.75
N GLY A 119 -5.30 13.23 -13.15
CA GLY A 119 -6.68 13.54 -13.51
C GLY A 119 -7.74 12.80 -12.67
N PHE A 120 -7.41 11.69 -12.02
CA PHE A 120 -8.30 10.96 -11.12
C PHE A 120 -8.19 11.40 -9.65
N GLY A 121 -8.33 12.70 -9.39
CA GLY A 121 -8.53 13.15 -8.01
C GLY A 121 -9.85 12.60 -7.41
N LYS A 122 -9.99 12.68 -6.07
CA LYS A 122 -11.20 12.18 -5.36
C LYS A 122 -12.51 12.70 -5.92
N LYS A 123 -12.57 13.97 -6.34
CA LYS A 123 -13.75 14.58 -6.93
C LYS A 123 -14.09 13.92 -8.27
N THR A 124 -13.12 13.79 -9.16
CA THR A 124 -13.26 13.15 -10.47
C THR A 124 -13.69 11.70 -10.34
N MET A 125 -13.01 10.92 -9.49
CA MET A 125 -13.36 9.52 -9.25
C MET A 125 -14.80 9.38 -8.74
N ASN A 126 -15.23 10.25 -7.82
CA ASN A 126 -16.60 10.23 -7.32
C ASN A 126 -17.63 10.51 -8.43
N ILE A 127 -17.38 11.51 -9.29
CA ILE A 127 -18.26 11.83 -10.43
C ILE A 127 -18.33 10.63 -11.38
N PHE A 128 -17.19 10.08 -11.80
CA PHE A 128 -17.14 8.94 -12.72
C PHE A 128 -17.82 7.69 -12.14
N PHE A 129 -17.72 7.50 -10.83
CA PHE A 129 -18.42 6.42 -10.15
C PHE A 129 -19.93 6.64 -10.14
N GLN A 130 -20.42 7.85 -9.86
CA GLN A 130 -21.85 8.18 -9.84
C GLN A 130 -22.47 8.06 -11.23
N GLU A 131 -21.80 8.56 -12.26
CA GLU A 131 -22.23 8.44 -13.66
C GLU A 131 -22.13 7.02 -14.23
N GLY A 132 -21.53 6.10 -13.48
CA GLY A 132 -21.38 4.72 -13.92
C GLY A 132 -20.26 4.49 -14.93
N PHE A 133 -19.41 5.48 -15.15
CA PHE A 133 -18.27 5.35 -16.08
C PHE A 133 -17.18 4.43 -15.51
N VAL A 134 -16.98 4.44 -14.19
CA VAL A 134 -16.04 3.58 -13.48
C VAL A 134 -16.72 2.95 -12.29
N LYS A 135 -16.90 1.65 -12.29
CA LYS A 135 -17.45 0.85 -11.16
C LYS A 135 -16.41 -0.09 -10.55
N LYS A 136 -15.41 -0.48 -11.32
CA LYS A 136 -14.32 -1.40 -10.95
C LYS A 136 -13.01 -0.95 -11.59
N PRO A 137 -11.85 -1.42 -11.11
CA PRO A 137 -10.54 -0.96 -11.57
C PRO A 137 -10.28 -1.14 -13.08
N ASP A 138 -10.70 -2.25 -13.67
CA ASP A 138 -10.51 -2.52 -15.09
C ASP A 138 -11.33 -1.60 -16.01
N ASP A 139 -12.42 -1.00 -15.52
CA ASP A 139 -13.19 0.00 -16.29
C ASP A 139 -12.35 1.22 -16.66
N ILE A 140 -11.36 1.59 -15.84
CA ILE A 140 -10.48 2.74 -16.06
C ILE A 140 -9.74 2.61 -17.39
N PHE A 141 -9.23 1.42 -17.68
CA PHE A 141 -8.44 1.16 -18.89
C PHE A 141 -9.30 0.95 -20.15
N THR A 142 -10.62 0.92 -20.01
CA THR A 142 -11.59 0.85 -21.12
C THR A 142 -12.25 2.19 -21.43
N LEU A 143 -12.05 3.22 -20.61
CA LEU A 143 -12.72 4.53 -20.75
C LEU A 143 -12.54 5.15 -22.14
N GLU A 144 -11.32 5.16 -22.67
CA GLU A 144 -11.03 5.74 -23.97
C GLU A 144 -11.80 5.03 -25.11
N LEU A 145 -11.81 3.70 -25.09
CA LEU A 145 -12.53 2.89 -26.06
C LEU A 145 -14.05 3.13 -25.98
N ARG A 146 -14.59 3.13 -24.75
CA ARG A 146 -16.02 3.36 -24.50
C ARG A 146 -16.45 4.77 -24.89
N GLN A 147 -15.59 5.77 -24.68
CA GLN A 147 -15.84 7.16 -25.15
C GLN A 147 -15.84 7.23 -26.68
N LYS A 148 -14.88 6.56 -27.38
CA LYS A 148 -14.82 6.50 -28.84
C LYS A 148 -16.02 5.79 -29.47
N ASN A 149 -16.55 4.77 -28.79
CA ASN A 149 -17.72 4.02 -29.22
C ASN A 149 -19.05 4.72 -28.89
N ASN A 150 -19.03 5.86 -28.22
CA ASN A 150 -20.20 6.55 -27.65
C ASN A 150 -20.98 5.73 -26.60
N ASP A 151 -20.35 4.76 -25.96
CA ASP A 151 -20.93 4.01 -24.84
C ASP A 151 -21.05 4.88 -23.56
N ILE A 152 -20.18 5.89 -23.47
CA ILE A 152 -20.15 6.91 -22.41
C ILE A 152 -19.90 8.28 -23.03
N ASN A 153 -20.29 9.36 -22.34
CA ASN A 153 -20.02 10.72 -22.78
C ASN A 153 -19.44 11.59 -21.64
N ILE A 154 -18.11 11.54 -21.49
CA ILE A 154 -17.39 12.30 -20.47
C ILE A 154 -17.46 13.81 -20.74
N LEU A 155 -17.54 14.23 -22.02
CA LEU A 155 -17.63 15.64 -22.41
C LEU A 155 -18.94 16.31 -21.99
N SER A 156 -19.99 15.54 -21.66
CA SER A 156 -21.23 16.08 -21.10
C SER A 156 -21.11 16.53 -19.66
N LEU A 157 -20.03 16.17 -18.97
CA LEU A 157 -19.81 16.53 -17.57
C LEU A 157 -19.33 17.99 -17.45
N GLU A 158 -19.83 18.69 -16.43
CA GLU A 158 -19.40 20.06 -16.13
C GLU A 158 -17.90 20.10 -15.83
N GLY A 159 -17.20 21.02 -16.50
CA GLY A 159 -15.75 21.22 -16.37
C GLY A 159 -14.89 20.25 -17.20
N TRP A 160 -15.48 19.40 -18.05
CA TRP A 160 -14.76 18.54 -18.97
C TRP A 160 -14.78 19.10 -20.40
N GLY A 161 -13.60 19.24 -20.98
CA GLY A 161 -13.36 19.61 -22.37
C GLY A 161 -12.40 18.64 -23.04
N GLU A 162 -12.23 18.77 -24.36
CA GLU A 162 -11.36 17.90 -25.18
C GLU A 162 -9.94 17.79 -24.64
N LEU A 163 -9.36 18.89 -24.13
CA LEU A 163 -8.00 18.91 -23.60
C LEU A 163 -7.89 18.10 -22.31
N SER A 164 -8.84 18.28 -21.38
CA SER A 164 -8.83 17.52 -20.11
C SER A 164 -9.08 16.03 -20.35
N LEU A 165 -9.94 15.70 -21.31
CA LEU A 165 -10.21 14.33 -21.72
C LEU A 165 -8.97 13.68 -22.34
N SER A 166 -8.32 14.37 -23.28
CA SER A 166 -7.07 13.90 -23.91
C SER A 166 -5.96 13.67 -22.88
N ASN A 167 -5.76 14.61 -21.95
CA ASN A 167 -4.77 14.47 -20.88
C ASN A 167 -5.06 13.29 -19.98
N LEU A 168 -6.32 13.04 -19.63
CA LEU A 168 -6.71 11.87 -18.85
C LEU A 168 -6.38 10.56 -19.56
N PHE A 169 -6.74 10.45 -20.84
CA PHE A 169 -6.46 9.24 -21.62
C PHE A 169 -4.96 9.02 -21.85
N LEU A 170 -4.18 10.08 -22.06
CA LEU A 170 -2.71 9.99 -22.09
C LEU A 170 -2.16 9.44 -20.78
N SER A 171 -2.59 9.99 -19.64
CA SER A 171 -2.15 9.52 -18.34
C SER A 171 -2.53 8.06 -18.10
N ILE A 172 -3.76 7.64 -18.45
CA ILE A 172 -4.17 6.23 -18.33
C ILE A 172 -3.29 5.33 -19.20
N ASN A 173 -3.00 5.71 -20.43
CA ASN A 173 -2.22 4.90 -21.36
C ASN A 173 -0.74 4.80 -20.94
N GLU A 174 -0.14 5.86 -20.43
CA GLU A 174 1.21 5.85 -19.87
C GLU A 174 1.34 4.90 -18.68
N LYS A 175 0.27 4.72 -17.90
CA LYS A 175 0.27 3.85 -16.71
C LYS A 175 -0.18 2.41 -16.98
N ARG A 176 -0.30 2.01 -18.25
CA ARG A 176 -0.56 0.59 -18.59
C ARG A 176 0.63 -0.32 -18.30
N SER A 177 1.83 0.22 -18.17
CA SER A 177 3.01 -0.52 -17.74
C SER A 177 3.26 -0.23 -16.26
N ILE A 178 3.27 -1.27 -15.42
CA ILE A 178 3.36 -1.16 -13.96
C ILE A 178 4.18 -2.29 -13.37
N SER A 179 4.94 -1.99 -12.32
CA SER A 179 5.67 -3.03 -11.58
C SER A 179 4.75 -3.90 -10.72
N LEU A 180 5.10 -5.18 -10.55
CA LEU A 180 4.29 -6.16 -9.83
C LEU A 180 3.98 -5.73 -8.40
N GLU A 181 4.95 -5.13 -7.69
CA GLU A 181 4.72 -4.65 -6.32
C GLU A 181 3.69 -3.52 -6.25
N ARG A 182 3.70 -2.58 -7.20
CA ARG A 182 2.70 -1.51 -7.26
C ARG A 182 1.35 -2.05 -7.67
N PHE A 183 1.33 -3.01 -8.59
CA PHE A 183 0.11 -3.71 -8.98
C PHE A 183 -0.52 -4.42 -7.79
N ILE A 184 0.23 -5.23 -7.03
CA ILE A 184 -0.27 -5.92 -5.83
C ILE A 184 -0.81 -4.92 -4.81
N TYR A 185 -0.08 -3.82 -4.56
CA TYR A 185 -0.52 -2.77 -3.65
C TYR A 185 -1.82 -2.11 -4.11
N SER A 186 -1.98 -1.88 -5.42
CA SER A 186 -3.15 -1.22 -6.00
C SER A 186 -4.46 -1.99 -5.81
N LEU A 187 -4.39 -3.31 -5.63
CA LEU A 187 -5.56 -4.16 -5.41
C LEU A 187 -6.26 -3.86 -4.07
N GLY A 188 -5.60 -3.14 -3.16
CA GLY A 188 -6.17 -2.76 -1.88
C GLY A 188 -6.52 -3.94 -0.99
N ILE A 189 -5.74 -5.02 -1.09
CA ILE A 189 -5.90 -6.22 -0.25
C ILE A 189 -5.55 -5.84 1.18
N ARG A 190 -6.38 -6.29 2.09
CA ARG A 190 -6.18 -5.98 3.50
C ARG A 190 -4.85 -6.52 4.02
N TYR A 191 -4.18 -5.78 4.89
CA TYR A 191 -2.84 -6.05 5.42
C TYR A 191 -1.73 -6.13 4.36
N VAL A 192 -2.03 -5.93 3.07
CA VAL A 192 -1.05 -5.82 2.01
C VAL A 192 -0.76 -4.35 1.73
N GLY A 193 0.10 -3.75 2.55
CA GLY A 193 0.66 -2.41 2.32
C GLY A 193 1.83 -2.46 1.33
N GLU A 194 2.42 -1.31 1.02
CA GLU A 194 3.55 -1.20 0.08
C GLU A 194 4.70 -2.17 0.40
N ASN A 195 5.06 -2.29 1.69
CA ASN A 195 6.13 -3.18 2.12
C ASN A 195 5.81 -4.67 1.84
N ASN A 196 4.61 -5.12 2.23
CA ASN A 196 4.21 -6.51 2.01
C ASN A 196 4.05 -6.80 0.52
N ALA A 197 3.51 -5.86 -0.26
CA ALA A 197 3.42 -5.97 -1.71
C ALA A 197 4.80 -6.14 -2.35
N LYS A 198 5.82 -5.38 -1.91
CA LYS A 198 7.21 -5.50 -2.37
C LYS A 198 7.83 -6.85 -2.00
N ILE A 199 7.63 -7.33 -0.77
CA ILE A 199 8.14 -8.64 -0.31
C ILE A 199 7.51 -9.76 -1.15
N ILE A 200 6.18 -9.75 -1.33
CA ILE A 200 5.45 -10.73 -2.14
C ILE A 200 5.95 -10.69 -3.59
N ALA A 201 6.03 -9.52 -4.22
CA ALA A 201 6.50 -9.40 -5.59
C ALA A 201 7.93 -9.91 -5.79
N SER A 202 8.80 -9.70 -4.79
CA SER A 202 10.20 -10.16 -4.83
C SER A 202 10.35 -11.69 -4.74
N HIS A 203 9.36 -12.38 -4.16
CA HIS A 203 9.35 -13.84 -4.03
C HIS A 203 9.17 -14.52 -5.41
N TYR A 204 8.35 -13.95 -6.28
CA TYR A 204 8.05 -14.55 -7.58
C TYR A 204 9.14 -14.28 -8.62
N ILE A 205 9.40 -15.27 -9.48
CA ILE A 205 10.37 -15.15 -10.59
C ILE A 205 9.78 -14.27 -11.70
N ASP A 206 8.50 -14.44 -12.00
CA ASP A 206 7.76 -13.72 -13.03
C ASP A 206 6.29 -13.47 -12.62
N THR A 207 5.61 -12.63 -13.37
CA THR A 207 4.23 -12.23 -13.09
C THR A 207 3.21 -13.35 -13.31
N ASN A 208 3.49 -14.28 -14.23
CA ASN A 208 2.60 -15.41 -14.50
C ASN A 208 2.63 -16.42 -13.36
N SER A 209 3.80 -16.66 -12.76
CA SER A 209 3.96 -17.49 -11.56
C SER A 209 3.15 -16.91 -10.41
N PHE A 210 3.21 -15.59 -10.19
CA PHE A 210 2.37 -14.91 -9.20
C PHE A 210 0.88 -15.17 -9.46
N MET A 211 0.40 -14.93 -10.67
CA MET A 211 -1.02 -15.09 -11.00
C MET A 211 -1.50 -16.55 -10.86
N LYS A 212 -0.65 -17.51 -11.25
CA LYS A 212 -0.93 -18.94 -11.10
C LYS A 212 -1.10 -19.33 -9.63
N ASP A 213 -0.20 -18.86 -8.77
CA ASP A 213 -0.23 -19.21 -7.34
C ASP A 213 -1.36 -18.48 -6.61
N MET A 214 -1.67 -17.23 -6.96
CA MET A 214 -2.84 -16.53 -6.42
C MET A 214 -4.15 -17.24 -6.77
N ASN A 215 -4.26 -17.78 -7.98
CA ASN A 215 -5.44 -18.57 -8.40
C ASN A 215 -5.56 -19.88 -7.61
N ARG A 216 -4.43 -20.55 -7.32
CA ARG A 216 -4.40 -21.76 -6.49
C ARG A 216 -4.72 -21.45 -5.04
N LEU A 217 -4.16 -20.36 -4.50
CA LEU A 217 -4.43 -19.88 -3.14
C LEU A 217 -5.93 -19.60 -2.92
N GLY A 218 -6.59 -18.94 -3.88
CA GLY A 218 -8.03 -18.69 -3.85
C GLY A 218 -8.87 -19.97 -3.90
N LYS A 219 -8.31 -21.09 -4.37
CA LYS A 219 -8.94 -22.43 -4.31
C LYS A 219 -8.57 -23.22 -3.06
N ALA A 220 -8.04 -22.54 -2.04
CA ALA A 220 -7.63 -23.11 -0.76
C ALA A 220 -6.53 -24.20 -0.87
N ASP A 221 -5.60 -24.02 -1.83
CA ASP A 221 -4.42 -24.88 -1.95
C ASP A 221 -3.48 -24.67 -0.77
N SER A 222 -3.36 -25.68 0.10
CA SER A 222 -2.57 -25.59 1.34
C SER A 222 -1.07 -25.48 1.06
N VAL A 223 -0.57 -26.06 -0.02
CA VAL A 223 0.86 -25.99 -0.38
C VAL A 223 1.24 -24.54 -0.66
N ILE A 224 0.43 -23.84 -1.48
CA ILE A 224 0.68 -22.41 -1.78
C ILE A 224 0.50 -21.54 -0.55
N PHE A 225 -0.45 -21.87 0.33
CA PHE A 225 -0.63 -21.15 1.59
C PHE A 225 0.62 -21.24 2.46
N ASP A 226 1.20 -22.43 2.60
CA ASP A 226 2.41 -22.66 3.39
C ASP A 226 3.63 -21.98 2.73
N ASP A 227 3.82 -22.14 1.42
CA ASP A 227 4.90 -21.52 0.65
C ASP A 227 4.94 -19.98 0.81
N ILE A 228 3.76 -19.33 0.78
CA ILE A 228 3.68 -17.87 0.97
C ILE A 228 3.86 -17.49 2.44
N SER A 229 3.40 -18.33 3.37
CA SER A 229 3.57 -18.11 4.82
C SER A 229 5.03 -18.20 5.26
N ASP A 230 5.84 -18.97 4.54
CA ASP A 230 7.28 -19.14 4.80
C ASP A 230 8.13 -17.96 4.26
N ILE A 231 7.52 -17.01 3.53
CA ILE A 231 8.22 -15.81 3.07
C ILE A 231 8.58 -14.94 4.28
N ASP A 232 9.87 -14.66 4.47
CA ASP A 232 10.34 -13.80 5.57
C ASP A 232 9.67 -12.42 5.52
N GLY A 233 9.03 -12.02 6.61
CA GLY A 233 8.27 -10.79 6.73
C GLY A 233 6.78 -10.87 6.33
N ILE A 234 6.29 -12.02 5.85
CA ILE A 234 4.88 -12.26 5.56
C ILE A 234 4.29 -13.16 6.66
N GLY A 235 3.34 -12.62 7.42
CA GLY A 235 2.65 -13.40 8.45
C GLY A 235 1.36 -14.05 7.95
N ALA A 236 0.87 -15.07 8.65
CA ALA A 236 -0.34 -15.83 8.32
C ALA A 236 -1.57 -14.93 8.07
N VAL A 237 -1.69 -13.79 8.78
CA VAL A 237 -2.79 -12.81 8.58
C VAL A 237 -2.77 -12.20 7.18
N VAL A 238 -1.59 -11.98 6.62
CA VAL A 238 -1.43 -11.45 5.26
C VAL A 238 -1.83 -12.50 4.23
N VAL A 239 -1.38 -13.75 4.44
CA VAL A 239 -1.69 -14.87 3.54
C VAL A 239 -3.19 -15.17 3.54
N GLU A 240 -3.82 -15.18 4.72
CA GLU A 240 -5.29 -15.35 4.82
C GLU A 240 -6.03 -14.23 4.08
N SER A 241 -5.57 -12.98 4.18
CA SER A 241 -6.19 -11.87 3.45
C SER A 241 -5.99 -11.94 1.94
N LEU A 242 -4.87 -12.48 1.47
CA LEU A 242 -4.65 -12.80 0.05
C LEU A 242 -5.63 -13.89 -0.39
N LYS A 243 -5.73 -14.97 0.36
CA LYS A 243 -6.66 -16.09 0.09
C LYS A 243 -8.10 -15.60 0.01
N GLU A 244 -8.59 -14.89 1.04
CA GLU A 244 -9.95 -14.31 1.06
C GLU A 244 -10.22 -13.40 -0.16
N PHE A 245 -9.22 -12.65 -0.60
CA PHE A 245 -9.35 -11.78 -1.76
C PHE A 245 -9.48 -12.58 -3.07
N PHE A 246 -8.62 -13.57 -3.30
CA PHE A 246 -8.60 -14.37 -4.51
C PHE A 246 -9.63 -15.52 -4.54
N GLU A 247 -10.20 -15.89 -3.40
CA GLU A 247 -11.36 -16.77 -3.29
C GLU A 247 -12.64 -16.14 -3.90
N GLN A 248 -12.73 -14.81 -3.89
CA GLN A 248 -13.85 -14.10 -4.48
C GLN A 248 -13.72 -14.07 -6.02
N GLU A 249 -14.60 -14.76 -6.71
CA GLU A 249 -14.60 -14.86 -8.18
C GLU A 249 -14.60 -13.47 -8.86
N SER A 250 -15.35 -12.51 -8.32
CA SER A 250 -15.39 -11.14 -8.83
C SER A 250 -14.03 -10.44 -8.81
N ASN A 251 -13.23 -10.65 -7.76
CA ASN A 251 -11.88 -10.11 -7.68
C ASN A 251 -10.95 -10.80 -8.66
N LEU A 252 -11.06 -12.13 -8.78
CA LEU A 252 -10.24 -12.90 -9.71
C LEU A 252 -10.50 -12.48 -11.16
N ILE A 253 -11.76 -12.24 -11.54
CA ILE A 253 -12.14 -11.73 -12.87
C ILE A 253 -11.49 -10.35 -13.10
N ILE A 254 -11.60 -9.42 -12.16
CA ILE A 254 -11.00 -8.08 -12.27
C ILE A 254 -9.47 -8.18 -12.46
N VAL A 255 -8.81 -8.97 -11.63
CA VAL A 255 -7.35 -9.16 -11.73
C VAL A 255 -6.97 -9.79 -13.06
N THR A 256 -7.70 -10.80 -13.53
CA THR A 256 -7.46 -11.44 -14.84
C THR A 256 -7.61 -10.44 -15.99
N ASN A 257 -8.66 -9.62 -15.97
CA ASN A 257 -8.86 -8.57 -16.98
C ASN A 257 -7.71 -7.54 -16.96
N LEU A 258 -7.28 -7.13 -15.79
CA LEU A 258 -6.14 -6.21 -15.66
C LEU A 258 -4.85 -6.83 -16.21
N PHE A 259 -4.58 -8.11 -15.95
CA PHE A 259 -3.42 -8.81 -16.53
C PHE A 259 -3.45 -8.88 -18.06
N GLN A 260 -4.63 -8.91 -18.67
CA GLN A 260 -4.77 -8.88 -20.13
C GLN A 260 -4.59 -7.48 -20.73
N MET A 261 -4.90 -6.42 -19.97
CA MET A 261 -4.90 -5.04 -20.43
C MET A 261 -3.59 -4.30 -20.15
N LEU A 262 -2.76 -4.83 -19.24
CA LEU A 262 -1.58 -4.17 -18.68
C LEU A 262 -0.31 -4.95 -18.99
N ASP A 263 0.77 -4.22 -19.10
CA ASP A 263 2.13 -4.74 -19.07
C ASP A 263 2.64 -4.70 -17.63
N ILE A 264 2.47 -5.83 -16.93
CA ILE A 264 2.91 -5.98 -15.54
C ILE A 264 4.30 -6.61 -15.56
N PHE A 265 5.29 -5.87 -15.07
CA PHE A 265 6.69 -6.29 -15.07
C PHE A 265 7.22 -6.42 -13.64
N LYS A 266 8.30 -7.15 -13.48
CA LYS A 266 9.05 -7.19 -12.24
C LYS A 266 10.02 -6.00 -12.20
N ALA A 267 10.03 -5.20 -11.13
CA ALA A 267 10.92 -4.03 -11.03
C ALA A 267 12.41 -4.40 -11.22
N GLN A 268 12.77 -5.62 -10.86
CA GLN A 268 14.11 -6.17 -11.09
C GLN A 268 14.43 -6.42 -12.58
N ASP A 269 13.41 -6.63 -13.42
CA ASP A 269 13.60 -6.91 -14.86
C ASP A 269 13.98 -5.64 -15.65
N ILE A 270 13.53 -4.47 -15.19
CA ILE A 270 13.91 -3.18 -15.79
C ILE A 270 15.29 -2.73 -15.33
N ILE A 271 15.63 -3.00 -14.06
CA ILE A 271 16.86 -2.52 -13.42
C ILE A 271 18.07 -3.37 -13.81
N GLY A 272 17.85 -4.56 -14.33
CA GLY A 272 18.85 -5.63 -14.24
C GLY A 272 19.63 -6.00 -15.49
N LYS A 273 19.21 -5.63 -16.66
CA LYS A 273 19.92 -6.10 -17.88
C LYS A 273 21.00 -5.15 -18.40
N GLU A 274 21.05 -3.90 -17.92
CA GLU A 274 21.99 -2.89 -18.42
C GLU A 274 22.93 -2.29 -17.37
N SER A 275 22.89 -2.70 -16.10
CA SER A 275 23.75 -2.12 -15.08
C SER A 275 24.88 -3.06 -14.67
N ILE A 276 26.11 -2.58 -14.79
CA ILE A 276 27.35 -3.30 -14.37
C ILE A 276 27.32 -3.67 -12.89
N ILE A 277 26.51 -2.96 -12.06
CA ILE A 277 26.42 -3.20 -10.62
C ILE A 277 25.26 -4.11 -10.21
N PHE A 278 24.51 -4.65 -11.16
CA PHE A 278 23.38 -5.53 -10.85
C PHE A 278 23.80 -6.77 -10.06
N GLY A 279 23.06 -7.05 -8.97
CA GLY A 279 23.33 -8.20 -8.09
C GLY A 279 24.52 -8.03 -7.16
N LEU A 280 25.38 -7.00 -7.36
CA LEU A 280 26.56 -6.77 -6.54
C LEU A 280 26.17 -6.29 -5.13
N ARG A 281 26.93 -6.73 -4.14
CA ARG A 281 26.81 -6.30 -2.74
C ARG A 281 27.75 -5.14 -2.48
N ILE A 282 27.18 -3.97 -2.19
CA ILE A 282 27.91 -2.72 -2.10
C ILE A 282 27.83 -2.16 -0.69
N VAL A 283 28.92 -1.64 -0.18
CA VAL A 283 28.98 -0.87 1.07
C VAL A 283 29.45 0.54 0.79
N PHE A 284 28.78 1.53 1.36
CA PHE A 284 29.19 2.94 1.32
C PHE A 284 29.82 3.34 2.65
N THR A 285 30.97 4.03 2.60
CA THR A 285 31.69 4.52 3.78
C THR A 285 32.30 5.90 3.52
N GLY A 286 32.51 6.68 4.57
CA GLY A 286 33.00 8.05 4.44
C GLY A 286 31.93 9.05 4.02
N THR A 287 32.33 10.30 3.81
CA THR A 287 31.46 11.39 3.34
C THR A 287 31.61 11.51 1.84
N LEU A 288 30.49 11.37 1.10
CA LEU A 288 30.42 11.62 -0.34
C LEU A 288 30.21 13.13 -0.57
N LYS A 289 30.82 13.67 -1.64
CA LYS A 289 30.81 15.12 -1.94
C LYS A 289 29.59 15.56 -2.74
N ASN A 290 29.19 14.71 -3.70
CA ASN A 290 28.19 15.06 -4.72
C ASN A 290 26.80 14.52 -4.40
N MET A 291 26.67 13.59 -3.44
CA MET A 291 25.37 13.04 -3.00
C MET A 291 25.41 12.61 -1.53
N SER A 292 24.27 12.58 -0.89
CA SER A 292 24.17 11.98 0.45
C SER A 292 24.33 10.45 0.39
N ARG A 293 24.73 9.84 1.50
CA ARG A 293 24.83 8.37 1.59
C ARG A 293 23.46 7.67 1.36
N ALA A 294 22.38 8.34 1.73
CA ALA A 294 21.03 7.83 1.50
C ALA A 294 20.66 7.85 0.01
N GLU A 295 21.02 8.89 -0.72
CA GLU A 295 20.85 8.99 -2.17
C GLU A 295 21.71 7.97 -2.91
N ALA A 296 22.98 7.81 -2.52
CA ALA A 296 23.87 6.81 -3.10
C ALA A 296 23.34 5.39 -2.91
N LYS A 297 22.82 5.10 -1.71
CA LYS A 297 22.15 3.83 -1.41
C LYS A 297 20.92 3.62 -2.28
N SER A 298 20.01 4.60 -2.33
CA SER A 298 18.81 4.53 -3.16
C SER A 298 19.13 4.33 -4.63
N LYS A 299 20.16 5.03 -5.14
CA LYS A 299 20.62 4.89 -6.53
C LYS A 299 21.19 3.50 -6.81
N ALA A 300 22.03 2.94 -5.92
CA ALA A 300 22.56 1.60 -6.06
C ALA A 300 21.43 0.54 -6.05
N GLU A 301 20.50 0.64 -5.12
CA GLU A 301 19.35 -0.25 -5.03
C GLU A 301 18.43 -0.13 -6.27
N SER A 302 18.25 1.07 -6.80
CA SER A 302 17.49 1.30 -8.04
C SER A 302 18.16 0.67 -9.28
N LEU A 303 19.47 0.42 -9.25
CA LEU A 303 20.24 -0.24 -10.29
C LEU A 303 20.45 -1.75 -9.98
N GLY A 304 19.72 -2.31 -9.02
CA GLY A 304 19.70 -3.74 -8.70
C GLY A 304 20.84 -4.23 -7.81
N ALA A 305 21.64 -3.33 -7.22
CA ALA A 305 22.66 -3.72 -6.25
C ALA A 305 22.06 -3.96 -4.85
N LYS A 306 22.70 -4.79 -4.04
CA LYS A 306 22.34 -5.01 -2.62
C LYS A 306 23.24 -4.17 -1.73
N VAL A 307 22.67 -3.16 -1.04
CA VAL A 307 23.46 -2.30 -0.16
C VAL A 307 23.53 -2.87 1.25
N LEU A 308 24.75 -3.12 1.72
CA LEU A 308 25.02 -3.66 3.05
C LEU A 308 25.58 -2.57 3.98
N SER A 309 25.35 -2.72 5.28
CA SER A 309 25.85 -1.80 6.32
C SER A 309 27.24 -2.17 6.86
N THR A 310 27.63 -3.44 6.72
CA THR A 310 28.86 -4.00 7.30
C THR A 310 29.76 -4.63 6.25
N ILE A 311 31.07 -4.59 6.46
CA ILE A 311 32.04 -5.21 5.57
C ILE A 311 32.28 -6.66 6.01
N THR A 312 31.99 -7.57 5.10
CA THR A 312 32.25 -9.02 5.19
C THR A 312 32.89 -9.50 3.90
N SER A 313 33.44 -10.71 3.89
CA SER A 313 34.02 -11.33 2.67
C SER A 313 33.00 -11.50 1.51
N LYS A 314 31.69 -11.25 1.79
CA LYS A 314 30.64 -11.32 0.78
C LYS A 314 30.39 -10.00 0.06
N VAL A 315 31.08 -8.90 0.43
CA VAL A 315 30.96 -7.59 -0.22
C VAL A 315 31.77 -7.59 -1.51
N ASP A 316 31.17 -7.12 -2.60
CA ASP A 316 31.82 -7.09 -3.91
C ASP A 316 32.50 -5.74 -4.15
N ILE A 317 31.88 -4.62 -3.71
CA ILE A 317 32.43 -3.27 -3.88
C ILE A 317 32.27 -2.46 -2.59
N LEU A 318 33.36 -1.76 -2.21
CA LEU A 318 33.29 -0.68 -1.22
C LEU A 318 33.42 0.67 -1.94
N VAL A 319 32.38 1.50 -1.82
CA VAL A 319 32.42 2.90 -2.26
C VAL A 319 32.91 3.76 -1.08
N SER A 320 34.05 4.43 -1.29
CA SER A 320 34.80 5.14 -0.27
C SER A 320 34.81 6.64 -0.56
N GLY A 321 34.09 7.42 0.24
CA GLY A 321 34.23 8.89 0.29
C GLY A 321 35.39 9.32 1.19
N ASP A 322 35.44 10.63 1.50
CA ASP A 322 36.40 11.21 2.45
C ASP A 322 36.23 10.63 3.86
N ASP A 323 37.28 10.58 4.66
CA ASP A 323 37.32 10.07 6.05
C ASP A 323 36.87 8.60 6.24
N SER A 324 37.13 7.74 5.28
CA SER A 324 36.68 6.34 5.27
C SER A 324 37.59 5.35 6.03
N GLY A 325 38.36 5.79 6.99
CA GLY A 325 39.40 5.12 7.80
C GLY A 325 39.35 3.60 7.96
N SER A 326 38.72 3.08 9.03
CA SER A 326 38.81 1.66 9.43
C SER A 326 38.11 0.71 8.46
N LYS A 327 36.98 1.10 7.84
CA LYS A 327 36.26 0.26 6.89
C LYS A 327 37.02 0.07 5.58
N LYS A 328 37.69 1.12 5.10
CA LYS A 328 38.54 1.03 3.88
C LYS A 328 39.69 0.06 4.08
N LYS A 329 40.38 0.13 5.24
CA LYS A 329 41.47 -0.78 5.56
C LYS A 329 40.99 -2.25 5.60
N LYS A 330 39.88 -2.49 6.28
CA LYS A 330 39.27 -3.82 6.36
C LYS A 330 38.86 -4.39 4.98
N ALA A 331 38.36 -3.54 4.09
CA ALA A 331 37.98 -3.97 2.73
C ALA A 331 39.22 -4.38 1.90
N ILE A 332 40.34 -3.64 2.00
CA ILE A 332 41.59 -3.95 1.37
C ILE A 332 42.15 -5.29 1.90
N ASP A 333 42.12 -5.48 3.22
CA ASP A 333 42.59 -6.72 3.87
C ASP A 333 41.77 -7.95 3.43
N LEU A 334 40.49 -7.77 3.06
CA LEU A 334 39.59 -8.82 2.55
C LEU A 334 39.62 -8.95 1.02
N GLY A 335 40.43 -8.19 0.30
CA GLY A 335 40.51 -8.23 -1.16
C GLY A 335 39.28 -7.66 -1.87
N ILE A 336 38.48 -6.84 -1.19
CA ILE A 336 37.27 -6.25 -1.76
C ILE A 336 37.66 -5.07 -2.66
N ARG A 337 37.02 -4.96 -3.83
CA ARG A 337 37.24 -3.83 -4.75
C ARG A 337 36.80 -2.52 -4.07
N VAL A 338 37.76 -1.59 -3.92
CA VAL A 338 37.50 -0.26 -3.38
C VAL A 338 37.44 0.76 -4.51
N VAL A 339 36.38 1.52 -4.60
CA VAL A 339 36.19 2.60 -5.59
C VAL A 339 35.95 3.92 -4.87
N ASN A 340 36.39 5.03 -5.47
CA ASN A 340 36.07 6.38 -5.00
C ASN A 340 34.70 6.84 -5.52
N GLU A 341 34.28 8.05 -5.17
CA GLU A 341 32.99 8.59 -5.60
C GLU A 341 32.89 8.81 -7.11
N ASP A 342 33.98 9.24 -7.76
CA ASP A 342 34.02 9.48 -9.21
C ASP A 342 33.96 8.16 -9.97
N ASP A 343 34.69 7.16 -9.53
CA ASP A 343 34.63 5.79 -10.09
C ASP A 343 33.24 5.19 -9.90
N TRP A 344 32.60 5.48 -8.77
CA TRP A 344 31.21 5.09 -8.52
C TRP A 344 30.24 5.73 -9.52
N TYR A 345 30.39 7.05 -9.79
CA TYR A 345 29.59 7.73 -10.81
C TYR A 345 29.78 7.12 -12.20
N ASN A 346 31.00 6.81 -12.57
CA ASN A 346 31.28 6.15 -13.84
C ASN A 346 30.60 4.78 -13.93
N LEU A 347 30.70 3.95 -12.87
CA LEU A 347 30.06 2.62 -12.80
C LEU A 347 28.55 2.66 -12.95
N ILE A 348 27.88 3.70 -12.42
CA ILE A 348 26.40 3.83 -12.52
C ILE A 348 25.94 4.57 -13.77
N SER A 349 26.84 5.22 -14.51
CA SER A 349 26.56 5.99 -15.74
C SER A 349 26.86 5.20 -17.01
N GLU A 350 27.70 4.18 -16.95
CA GLU A 350 27.99 3.30 -18.08
C GLU A 350 26.77 2.42 -18.38
N LYS A 351 26.11 2.69 -19.51
CA LYS A 351 25.18 1.76 -20.16
C LYS A 351 26.00 0.78 -21.01
N ASN A 352 25.78 -0.52 -20.84
CA ASN A 352 26.27 -1.53 -21.77
C ASN A 352 25.68 -1.36 -23.16
#